data_20303ed499b7d97c45ebe434e284ca90
#
_entry.id   20303ed499b7d97c45ebe434e284ca90
#
_cell.length_a   1.000
_cell.length_b   1.000
_cell.length_c   1.000
_cell.angle_alpha   90.00
_cell.angle_beta   90.00
_cell.angle_gamma   90.00
#
_symmetry.space_group_name_H-M   'P 1'
#
loop_
_entity.id
_entity.type
_entity.pdbx_description
1 polymer ?
#
loop_
_entity_poly.entity_id
_entity_poly.type
_entity_poly.pdbx_seq_one_letter_code
_entity_poly.pdbx_strand_id
1 'polypeptide(L)'
;MPHSSAVCDFGWKAPQFNLPSTKGSDFSLKSAKGENGTLIMFICNHCPYVVSVLDDIIVEARNLRKLGINVLAICSNDAEEYPQDSFENMKKFDLDHSFPFPYLHDADQSTAKNFGAECTPDFFGFNQNLDCLLYTSPSPRDRQKSRMPSSA
;
A
#
# COMPACT_ATOMS: atom_id res chain seq x y z
N MET A 1 2.08 -11.64 -16.23
CA MET A 1 2.58 -11.74 -15.75
C MET A 1 2.88 -11.82 -14.96
N PRO A 2 2.85 -12.14 -15.01
CA PRO A 2 3.25 -12.38 -14.22
C PRO A 2 3.64 -12.34 -13.44
N HIS A 3 3.69 -12.59 -13.51
CA HIS A 3 4.01 -12.71 -12.69
C HIS A 3 4.61 -13.00 -11.90
N SER A 4 5.04 -13.36 -12.81
CA SER A 4 5.64 -13.97 -11.76
C SER A 4 5.87 -13.05 -10.62
N SER A 5 5.04 -13.12 -9.91
CA SER A 5 4.78 -12.36 -8.89
C SER A 5 5.83 -12.18 -7.88
N ALA A 6 6.56 -13.17 -7.58
CA ALA A 6 7.55 -13.07 -6.54
C ALA A 6 8.81 -12.37 -7.01
N VAL A 7 8.93 -12.21 -8.29
CA VAL A 7 10.11 -11.58 -8.86
C VAL A 7 9.72 -10.22 -9.38
N CYS A 8 10.31 -9.19 -8.80
CA CYS A 8 10.10 -7.84 -9.26
C CYS A 8 10.90 -7.63 -10.54
N ASP A 9 10.24 -7.14 -11.58
CA ASP A 9 10.95 -6.68 -12.76
C ASP A 9 11.58 -5.35 -12.40
N PHE A 10 12.80 -5.40 -11.91
CA PHE A 10 13.47 -4.18 -11.48
C PHE A 10 13.50 -3.17 -12.60
N GLY A 11 13.28 -1.92 -12.23
CA GLY A 11 13.34 -0.84 -13.18
C GLY A 11 12.02 -0.42 -13.79
N TRP A 12 10.92 -1.15 -13.55
CA TRP A 12 9.65 -0.67 -14.06
C TRP A 12 9.21 0.56 -13.26
N LYS A 13 8.55 1.47 -13.96
CA LYS A 13 8.12 2.73 -13.35
C LYS A 13 6.84 2.54 -12.55
N ALA A 14 6.77 3.21 -11.41
CA ALA A 14 5.56 3.23 -10.62
C ALA A 14 4.42 3.85 -11.43
N PRO A 15 3.25 3.19 -11.49
CA PRO A 15 2.10 3.77 -12.17
C PRO A 15 1.60 5.05 -11.48
N GLN A 16 1.10 5.98 -12.28
CA GLN A 16 0.55 7.22 -11.75
C GLN A 16 -0.76 6.94 -11.01
N PHE A 17 -1.01 7.73 -9.98
CA PHE A 17 -2.28 7.70 -9.27
C PHE A 17 -2.55 9.06 -8.63
N ASN A 18 -3.80 9.30 -8.30
CA ASN A 18 -4.22 10.45 -7.53
C ASN A 18 -5.44 10.02 -6.73
N LEU A 19 -5.27 9.83 -5.43
CA LEU A 19 -6.27 9.19 -4.59
C LEU A 19 -6.58 10.04 -3.37
N PRO A 20 -7.82 9.96 -2.86
CA PRO A 20 -8.16 10.68 -1.63
C PRO A 20 -7.45 10.08 -0.43
N SER A 21 -7.00 10.94 0.44
CA SER A 21 -6.27 10.58 1.66
C SER A 21 -7.17 10.74 2.88
N THR A 22 -6.96 9.89 3.87
CA THR A 22 -7.68 10.01 5.13
C THR A 22 -7.42 11.34 5.83
N LYS A 23 -6.38 12.06 5.44
CA LYS A 23 -6.03 13.34 6.04
C LYS A 23 -6.66 14.53 5.32
N GLY A 24 -7.52 14.26 4.36
CA GLY A 24 -8.39 15.28 3.81
C GLY A 24 -8.11 15.81 2.41
N SER A 25 -6.95 15.56 1.87
CA SER A 25 -6.62 16.04 0.53
C SER A 25 -6.21 14.88 -0.38
N ASP A 26 -6.32 15.09 -1.69
CA ASP A 26 -5.87 14.10 -2.65
C ASP A 26 -4.35 14.03 -2.65
N PHE A 27 -3.83 12.85 -2.93
CA PHE A 27 -2.41 12.59 -2.89
C PHE A 27 -2.00 11.84 -4.16
N SER A 28 -1.02 12.37 -4.86
CA SER A 28 -0.58 11.79 -6.13
C SER A 28 0.76 11.08 -5.95
N LEU A 29 1.11 10.27 -6.93
CA LEU A 29 2.42 9.63 -6.94
C LEU A 29 3.54 10.66 -6.86
N LYS A 30 3.39 11.77 -7.57
CA LYS A 30 4.39 12.84 -7.55
C LYS A 30 4.56 13.40 -6.16
N SER A 31 3.46 13.58 -5.43
CA SER A 31 3.51 14.07 -4.05
C SER A 31 4.11 13.04 -3.11
N ALA A 32 3.98 11.75 -3.45
CA ALA A 32 4.47 10.67 -2.62
C ALA A 32 5.97 10.45 -2.75
N LYS A 33 6.56 10.91 -3.85
CA LYS A 33 7.95 10.63 -4.16
C LYS A 33 8.88 11.15 -3.08
N GLY A 34 9.71 10.26 -2.55
CA GLY A 34 10.70 10.63 -1.54
C GLY A 34 12.03 11.02 -2.15
N GLU A 35 12.81 11.75 -1.36
CA GLU A 35 14.12 12.24 -1.80
C GLU A 35 15.05 11.09 -2.16
N ASN A 36 15.06 10.05 -1.35
CA ASN A 36 15.93 8.89 -1.54
C ASN A 36 15.19 7.63 -1.93
N GLY A 37 13.88 7.68 -2.00
CA GLY A 37 13.09 6.52 -2.40
C GLY A 37 11.67 6.63 -1.87
N THR A 38 10.84 5.65 -2.26
CA THR A 38 9.43 5.63 -1.89
C THR A 38 9.01 4.20 -1.63
N LEU A 39 8.30 3.97 -0.53
CA LEU A 39 7.71 2.68 -0.22
C LEU A 39 6.20 2.80 -0.28
N ILE A 40 5.57 1.98 -1.10
CA ILE A 40 4.11 1.96 -1.24
C ILE A 40 3.61 0.62 -0.73
N MET A 41 2.67 0.67 0.21
CA MET A 41 2.11 -0.53 0.81
C MET A 41 0.63 -0.62 0.48
N PHE A 42 0.17 -1.82 0.13
CA PHE A 42 -1.25 -2.07 -0.01
C PHE A 42 -1.73 -2.81 1.23
N ILE A 43 -2.56 -2.16 2.03
CA ILE A 43 -3.06 -2.73 3.29
C ILE A 43 -4.57 -2.53 3.36
N CYS A 44 -5.19 -3.12 4.39
CA CYS A 44 -6.61 -2.93 4.62
C CYS A 44 -6.86 -2.82 6.13
N ASN A 45 -8.07 -2.42 6.51
CA ASN A 45 -8.40 -2.17 7.90
C ASN A 45 -8.71 -3.46 8.68
N HIS A 46 -9.14 -4.50 7.99
CA HIS A 46 -9.66 -5.68 8.68
C HIS A 46 -8.80 -6.93 8.55
N CYS A 47 -7.78 -6.91 7.70
CA CYS A 47 -6.97 -8.10 7.48
C CYS A 47 -6.19 -8.45 8.76
N PRO A 48 -6.42 -9.64 9.34
CA PRO A 48 -5.71 -10.00 10.58
C PRO A 48 -4.20 -9.97 10.45
N TYR A 49 -3.70 -10.34 9.29
CA TYR A 49 -2.26 -10.31 9.09
C TYR A 49 -1.71 -8.89 9.10
N VAL A 50 -2.42 -7.95 8.46
CA VAL A 50 -2.01 -6.54 8.50
C VAL A 50 -2.04 -6.03 9.94
N VAL A 51 -3.11 -6.31 10.67
CA VAL A 51 -3.24 -5.85 12.03
C VAL A 51 -2.12 -6.38 12.91
N SER A 52 -1.72 -7.64 12.70
CA SER A 52 -0.69 -8.26 13.52
C SER A 52 0.69 -7.65 13.30
N VAL A 53 0.96 -7.08 12.13
CA VAL A 53 2.27 -6.49 11.85
C VAL A 53 2.24 -4.97 11.83
N LEU A 54 1.09 -4.37 12.12
CA LEU A 54 0.91 -2.93 11.95
C LEU A 54 1.86 -2.09 12.79
N ASP A 55 2.08 -2.47 14.04
CA ASP A 55 2.99 -1.73 14.90
C ASP A 55 4.41 -1.72 14.33
N ASP A 56 4.85 -2.84 13.80
CA ASP A 56 6.16 -2.93 13.16
C ASP A 56 6.21 -2.07 11.91
N ILE A 57 5.15 -2.07 11.12
CA ILE A 57 5.06 -1.22 9.93
C ILE A 57 5.20 0.25 10.31
N ILE A 58 4.53 0.67 11.37
CA ILE A 58 4.57 2.06 11.81
C ILE A 58 5.97 2.45 12.25
N VAL A 59 6.63 1.59 13.02
CA VAL A 59 7.99 1.86 13.47
C VAL A 59 8.95 1.97 12.28
N GLU A 60 8.86 1.02 11.37
CA GLU A 60 9.74 1.04 10.20
C GLU A 60 9.47 2.22 9.28
N ALA A 61 8.21 2.62 9.15
CA ALA A 61 7.86 3.80 8.35
C ALA A 61 8.53 5.06 8.91
N ARG A 62 8.53 5.21 10.23
CA ARG A 62 9.19 6.35 10.85
C ARG A 62 10.69 6.32 10.59
N ASN A 63 11.29 5.13 10.69
CA ASN A 63 12.73 4.98 10.44
C ASN A 63 13.08 5.30 9.00
N LEU A 64 12.28 4.84 8.06
CA LEU A 64 12.53 5.08 6.64
C LEU A 64 12.42 6.58 6.31
N ARG A 65 11.47 7.27 6.91
CA ARG A 65 11.33 8.70 6.67
C ARG A 65 12.56 9.49 7.11
N LYS A 66 13.20 9.04 8.17
CA LYS A 66 14.44 9.66 8.63
C LYS A 66 15.56 9.51 7.62
N LEU A 67 15.46 8.49 6.77
CA LEU A 67 16.45 8.23 5.73
C LEU A 67 16.09 8.90 4.39
N GLY A 68 15.04 9.71 4.36
CA GLY A 68 14.59 10.36 3.14
C GLY A 68 13.73 9.48 2.26
N ILE A 69 13.22 8.38 2.79
CA ILE A 69 12.34 7.47 2.06
C ILE A 69 10.91 7.72 2.53
N ASN A 70 10.06 8.16 1.61
CA ASN A 70 8.66 8.38 1.94
C ASN A 70 7.92 7.05 1.93
N VAL A 71 6.92 6.96 2.82
CA VAL A 71 6.09 5.76 2.95
C VAL A 71 4.64 6.17 2.81
N LEU A 72 3.86 5.39 2.08
CA LEU A 72 2.42 5.60 2.02
C LEU A 72 1.71 4.26 1.92
N ALA A 73 0.46 4.25 2.31
CA ALA A 73 -0.37 3.05 2.29
C ALA A 73 -1.61 3.30 1.44
N ILE A 74 -2.06 2.26 0.75
CA ILE A 74 -3.24 2.33 -0.11
C ILE A 74 -4.15 1.16 0.26
N CYS A 75 -5.45 1.46 0.42
CA CYS A 75 -6.46 0.44 0.64
C CYS A 75 -7.31 0.33 -0.63
N SER A 76 -7.33 -0.84 -1.22
CA SER A 76 -8.02 -1.10 -2.48
C SER A 76 -9.15 -2.12 -2.33
N ASN A 77 -9.53 -2.48 -1.12
CA ASN A 77 -10.64 -3.42 -0.95
C ASN A 77 -11.96 -2.73 -1.27
N ASP A 78 -12.87 -3.50 -1.85
CA ASP A 78 -14.18 -2.99 -2.21
C ASP A 78 -15.01 -2.76 -0.95
N ALA A 79 -15.34 -1.51 -0.68
CA ALA A 79 -16.07 -1.15 0.53
C ALA A 79 -17.52 -1.65 0.52
N GLU A 80 -18.09 -1.93 -0.64
CA GLU A 80 -19.43 -2.51 -0.71
C GLU A 80 -19.41 -3.96 -0.25
N GLU A 81 -18.38 -4.69 -0.61
CA GLU A 81 -18.23 -6.08 -0.19
C GLU A 81 -17.63 -6.18 1.22
N TYR A 82 -16.75 -5.25 1.55
CA TYR A 82 -16.05 -5.23 2.84
C TYR A 82 -16.26 -3.86 3.51
N PRO A 83 -17.41 -3.65 4.15
CA PRO A 83 -17.67 -2.34 4.78
C PRO A 83 -16.63 -1.90 5.80
N GLN A 84 -15.90 -2.85 6.38
CA GLN A 84 -14.80 -2.54 7.30
C GLN A 84 -13.72 -1.68 6.63
N ASP A 85 -13.64 -1.74 5.31
CA ASP A 85 -12.63 -1.01 4.54
C ASP A 85 -13.19 0.23 3.85
N SER A 86 -14.31 0.75 4.34
CA SER A 86 -14.85 2.00 3.83
C SER A 86 -13.90 3.16 4.14
N PHE A 87 -14.04 4.24 3.39
CA PHE A 87 -13.21 5.42 3.60
C PHE A 87 -13.37 5.97 5.02
N GLU A 88 -14.59 5.94 5.55
CA GLU A 88 -14.84 6.36 6.92
C GLU A 88 -14.08 5.49 7.93
N ASN A 89 -14.09 4.18 7.71
CA ASN A 89 -13.35 3.28 8.58
C ASN A 89 -11.85 3.40 8.41
N MET A 90 -11.39 3.74 7.22
CA MET A 90 -9.97 4.05 7.00
C MET A 90 -9.54 5.24 7.83
N LYS A 91 -10.38 6.28 7.91
CA LYS A 91 -10.07 7.45 8.73
C LYS A 91 -9.97 7.09 10.19
N LYS A 92 -10.88 6.25 10.68
CA LYS A 92 -10.84 5.78 12.06
C LYS A 92 -9.59 4.97 12.33
N PHE A 93 -9.24 4.09 11.41
CA PHE A 93 -8.07 3.24 11.55
C PHE A 93 -6.79 4.08 11.63
N ASP A 94 -6.69 5.11 10.79
CA ASP A 94 -5.58 6.04 10.81
C ASP A 94 -5.50 6.76 12.16
N LEU A 95 -6.62 7.29 12.64
CA LEU A 95 -6.65 8.00 13.91
C LEU A 95 -6.29 7.08 15.08
N ASP A 96 -6.84 5.88 15.09
CA ASP A 96 -6.61 4.95 16.19
C ASP A 96 -5.15 4.54 16.31
N HIS A 97 -4.45 4.48 15.19
CA HIS A 97 -3.06 4.03 15.16
C HIS A 97 -2.07 5.16 14.93
N SER A 98 -2.54 6.38 14.74
CA SER A 98 -1.68 7.55 14.50
C SER A 98 -0.66 7.30 13.39
N PHE A 99 -1.16 6.96 12.21
CA PHE A 99 -0.28 6.62 11.08
C PHE A 99 0.70 7.76 10.78
N PRO A 100 2.00 7.47 10.68
CA PRO A 100 2.98 8.47 10.27
C PRO A 100 3.10 8.62 8.76
N PHE A 101 2.17 8.04 8.00
CA PHE A 101 2.17 8.06 6.54
C PHE A 101 0.78 8.32 6.02
N PRO A 102 0.65 8.82 4.77
CA PRO A 102 -0.67 8.97 4.15
C PRO A 102 -1.33 7.61 3.93
N TYR A 103 -2.64 7.57 4.13
CA TYR A 103 -3.44 6.37 3.88
C TYR A 103 -4.47 6.72 2.81
N LEU A 104 -4.37 6.10 1.65
CA LEU A 104 -5.11 6.50 0.45
C LEU A 104 -6.19 5.47 0.11
N HIS A 105 -7.29 5.96 -0.44
CA HIS A 105 -8.43 5.10 -0.79
C HIS A 105 -8.49 4.88 -2.29
N ASP A 106 -8.31 3.63 -2.70
CA ASP A 106 -8.37 3.21 -4.11
C ASP A 106 -9.72 2.52 -4.33
N ALA A 107 -10.77 3.34 -4.47
CA ALA A 107 -12.14 2.85 -4.42
C ALA A 107 -12.49 1.85 -5.53
N ASP A 108 -11.93 2.02 -6.70
CA ASP A 108 -12.25 1.17 -7.85
C ASP A 108 -11.18 0.10 -8.12
N GLN A 109 -10.21 -0.03 -7.22
CA GLN A 109 -9.13 -1.02 -7.31
C GLN A 109 -8.20 -0.85 -8.52
N SER A 110 -8.30 0.26 -9.23
CA SER A 110 -7.47 0.46 -10.42
C SER A 110 -6.00 0.60 -10.09
N THR A 111 -5.68 1.27 -8.99
CA THR A 111 -4.29 1.47 -8.60
C THR A 111 -3.65 0.13 -8.21
N ALA A 112 -4.35 -0.69 -7.44
CA ALA A 112 -3.85 -2.03 -7.10
C ALA A 112 -3.58 -2.85 -8.35
N LYS A 113 -4.48 -2.80 -9.31
CA LYS A 113 -4.32 -3.55 -10.56
C LYS A 113 -3.11 -3.04 -11.34
N ASN A 114 -2.94 -1.73 -11.40
CA ASN A 114 -1.82 -1.13 -12.13
C ASN A 114 -0.49 -1.48 -11.52
N PHE A 115 -0.43 -1.62 -10.20
CA PHE A 115 0.79 -2.05 -9.51
C PHE A 115 0.99 -3.55 -9.53
N GLY A 116 -0.04 -4.32 -9.85
CA GLY A 116 0.02 -5.77 -9.75
C GLY A 116 -0.07 -6.29 -8.33
N ALA A 117 -0.67 -5.51 -7.43
CA ALA A 117 -0.86 -5.95 -6.06
C ALA A 117 -1.92 -7.05 -6.01
N GLU A 118 -1.64 -8.13 -5.28
CA GLU A 118 -2.51 -9.30 -5.25
C GLU A 118 -3.13 -9.57 -3.89
N CYS A 119 -2.48 -9.11 -2.83
CA CYS A 119 -2.97 -9.39 -1.48
C CYS A 119 -2.50 -8.29 -0.55
N THR A 120 -2.95 -8.34 0.69
CA THR A 120 -2.51 -7.39 1.71
C THR A 120 -1.83 -8.15 2.84
N PRO A 121 -0.73 -7.62 3.33
CA PRO A 121 -0.02 -6.46 2.81
C PRO A 121 0.88 -6.81 1.62
N ASP A 122 0.94 -5.92 0.64
CA ASP A 122 1.93 -6.01 -0.43
C ASP A 122 2.79 -4.75 -0.36
N PHE A 123 4.09 -4.91 -0.56
CA PHE A 123 5.06 -3.82 -0.42
C PHE A 123 5.81 -3.62 -1.73
N PHE A 124 5.87 -2.37 -2.19
CA PHE A 124 6.63 -2.01 -3.40
C PHE A 124 7.60 -0.90 -3.05
N GLY A 125 8.89 -1.15 -3.25
CA GLY A 125 9.93 -0.16 -3.00
C GLY A 125 10.47 0.40 -4.30
N PHE A 126 10.64 1.72 -4.34
CA PHE A 126 11.09 2.44 -5.53
C PHE A 126 12.27 3.33 -5.19
N ASN A 127 13.14 3.54 -6.17
CA ASN A 127 14.25 4.47 -5.99
C ASN A 127 13.79 5.91 -6.15
N GLN A 128 14.71 6.85 -6.10
CA GLN A 128 14.39 8.26 -6.18
C GLN A 128 13.78 8.67 -7.52
N ASN A 129 13.92 7.84 -8.55
CA ASN A 129 13.32 8.06 -9.87
C ASN A 129 12.03 7.29 -10.07
N LEU A 130 11.53 6.63 -9.02
CA LEU A 130 10.32 5.80 -9.05
C LEU A 130 10.47 4.56 -9.92
N ASP A 131 11.67 4.06 -10.04
CA ASP A 131 11.93 2.76 -10.65
C ASP A 131 11.84 1.68 -9.57
N CYS A 132 11.20 0.57 -9.87
CA CYS A 132 10.99 -0.48 -8.89
C CYS A 132 12.30 -1.16 -8.50
N LEU A 133 12.55 -1.26 -7.20
CA LEU A 133 13.70 -1.96 -6.65
C LEU A 133 13.31 -3.21 -5.88
N LEU A 134 12.09 -3.23 -5.36
CA LEU A 134 11.69 -4.26 -4.41
C LEU A 134 10.19 -4.50 -4.49
N TYR A 135 9.81 -5.76 -4.54
CA TYR A 135 8.43 -6.16 -4.35
C TYR A 135 8.42 -7.33 -3.38
N THR A 136 7.61 -7.25 -2.35
CA THR A 136 7.46 -8.35 -1.41
C THR A 136 6.01 -8.41 -0.92
N SER A 137 5.54 -9.63 -0.74
CA SER A 137 4.21 -9.89 -0.22
C SER A 137 4.31 -11.05 0.76
N PRO A 138 3.21 -11.38 1.45
CA PRO A 138 3.21 -12.55 2.32
C PRO A 138 3.59 -13.81 1.56
N SER A 139 4.01 -14.84 2.31
CA SER A 139 4.33 -16.14 1.71
C SER A 139 3.14 -16.63 0.90
N PRO A 140 3.33 -17.57 -0.03
CA PRO A 140 2.22 -18.07 -0.82
C PRO A 140 1.04 -18.55 0.02
N ARG A 141 1.31 -19.14 1.17
CA ARG A 141 0.26 -19.60 2.07
C ARG A 141 -0.54 -18.44 2.64
N ASP A 142 0.15 -17.40 3.10
CA ASP A 142 -0.49 -16.22 3.64
C ASP A 142 -1.20 -15.43 2.56
N ARG A 143 -0.62 -15.41 1.37
CA ARG A 143 -1.20 -14.73 0.22
C ARG A 143 -2.56 -15.29 -0.11
N GLN A 144 -2.73 -16.62 -0.02
CA GLN A 144 -4.02 -17.24 -0.29
C GLN A 144 -5.07 -16.78 0.70
N LYS A 145 -4.68 -16.54 1.94
CA LYS A 145 -5.60 -16.09 2.98
C LYS A 145 -5.97 -14.62 2.87
N SER A 146 -5.09 -13.83 2.29
CA SER A 146 -5.22 -12.38 2.27
C SER A 146 -5.50 -11.80 0.89
N ARG A 147 -5.89 -12.65 -0.05
CA ARG A 147 -6.09 -12.21 -1.41
C ARG A 147 -7.20 -11.15 -1.50
N MET A 148 -6.91 -10.09 -2.24
CA MET A 148 -7.89 -9.05 -2.45
C MET A 148 -8.97 -9.51 -3.43
N PRO A 149 -10.22 -9.05 -3.24
CA PRO A 149 -11.32 -9.49 -4.10
C PRO A 149 -11.07 -9.24 -5.59
N SER A 150 -10.44 -8.13 -5.90
CA SER A 150 -10.18 -7.77 -7.30
C SER A 150 -9.21 -8.73 -7.98
N SER A 151 -8.54 -9.56 -7.21
CA SER A 151 -7.59 -10.52 -7.75
C SER A 151 -8.22 -11.87 -8.04
N ALA A 152 -9.41 -12.07 -7.56
CA ALA A 152 -10.06 -13.38 -7.67
C ALA A 152 -10.54 -13.67 -9.08
#